data_c62663c2fa53d983f3ce7a4a23acb897
#
_entry.id   c62663c2fa53d983f3ce7a4a23acb897
#
_cell.length_a   1.000
_cell.length_b   1.000
_cell.length_c   1.000
_cell.angle_alpha   90.00
_cell.angle_beta   90.00
_cell.angle_gamma   90.00
#
_symmetry.space_group_name_H-M   'P 1'
#
loop_
_entity.id
_entity.type
_entity.pdbx_description
1 polymer ?
#
loop_
_entity_poly.entity_id
_entity_poly.type
_entity_poly.pdbx_seq_one_letter_code
_entity_poly.pdbx_strand_id
1 'polypeptide(L)'
;MKKRILLALGLASLLALAGCGKKAADTTTSSESASQSVSESSSESAAATGELKTITVGASPAPHAEILEAAKPVLKEEGYDLKIVEYNDYIQPNVALDSKELDANYFQHYPYLENFNKEHGTTLVSAGAIHYEPFGIYAGKTKSLDALKDGAKVSVPNDATNEARALLLLEANGLLKLKEGAGINATKQDIVENPKNLDIQEIEAAQVARTLSDVDIAVVNGNYAIQAGLKVSDALAIEDSKSIAATTYANIIAVREGDEKSDATLALIKALESDTVKKFIETKYNGAVVPMF
;
A
#
# COMPACT_ATOMS: atom_id res chain seq x y z
N MET A 1 -45.42 2.10 -26.46
CA MET A 1 -46.54 1.34 -25.87
C MET A 1 -46.38 1.28 -24.37
N LYS A 2 -47.35 1.80 -23.68
CA LYS A 2 -47.46 1.89 -22.21
C LYS A 2 -47.70 0.52 -21.60
N LYS A 3 -47.11 0.22 -20.43
CA LYS A 3 -47.82 -0.46 -19.34
C LYS A 3 -47.13 -0.21 -18.00
N ARG A 4 -47.82 0.58 -17.19
CA ARG A 4 -47.67 0.71 -15.74
C ARG A 4 -48.45 -0.45 -15.10
N ILE A 5 -47.96 -1.00 -13.97
CA ILE A 5 -48.82 -1.61 -12.96
C ILE A 5 -48.28 -1.26 -11.58
N LEU A 6 -49.25 -0.81 -10.77
CA LEU A 6 -49.17 -0.27 -9.43
C LEU A 6 -49.31 -1.33 -8.32
N LEU A 7 -48.87 -0.93 -7.13
CA LEU A 7 -49.36 -1.11 -5.75
C LEU A 7 -49.60 -2.51 -5.16
N ALA A 8 -49.06 -2.69 -3.93
CA ALA A 8 -49.92 -2.96 -2.78
C ALA A 8 -49.16 -2.67 -1.46
N LEU A 9 -49.81 -1.83 -0.65
CA LEU A 9 -49.59 -1.55 0.77
C LEU A 9 -49.96 -2.77 1.63
N GLY A 10 -49.30 -2.93 2.78
CA GLY A 10 -49.70 -3.80 3.86
C GLY A 10 -49.27 -3.24 5.22
N LEU A 11 -50.29 -2.82 5.98
CA LEU A 11 -50.24 -2.03 7.22
C LEU A 11 -50.27 -2.92 8.48
N ALA A 12 -49.53 -2.48 9.51
CA ALA A 12 -49.77 -2.53 10.97
C ALA A 12 -49.94 -3.86 11.72
N SER A 13 -49.29 -3.97 12.88
CA SER A 13 -49.96 -4.04 14.19
C SER A 13 -48.99 -3.90 15.35
N LEU A 14 -49.28 -2.95 16.23
CA LEU A 14 -48.78 -2.77 17.59
C LEU A 14 -49.27 -3.89 18.50
N LEU A 15 -48.47 -4.22 19.53
CA LEU A 15 -49.00 -4.57 20.86
C LEU A 15 -47.95 -4.33 21.94
N ALA A 16 -48.28 -3.42 22.85
CA ALA A 16 -47.59 -3.11 24.10
C ALA A 16 -48.16 -3.99 25.22
N LEU A 17 -47.34 -4.39 26.15
CA LEU A 17 -47.82 -4.75 27.49
C LEU A 17 -46.77 -4.39 28.54
N ALA A 18 -47.22 -3.54 29.46
CA ALA A 18 -46.56 -3.09 30.66
C ALA A 18 -46.72 -4.11 31.79
N GLY A 19 -45.79 -4.17 32.72
CA GLY A 19 -45.90 -4.91 33.97
C GLY A 19 -45.04 -4.30 35.06
N CYS A 20 -45.65 -3.48 35.93
CA CYS A 20 -45.10 -2.95 37.18
C CYS A 20 -45.06 -4.03 38.27
N GLY A 21 -44.05 -3.99 39.14
CA GLY A 21 -44.06 -4.70 40.43
C GLY A 21 -43.08 -4.03 41.41
N LYS A 22 -43.64 -3.45 42.44
CA LYS A 22 -43.05 -2.60 43.50
C LYS A 22 -42.71 -3.39 44.79
N LYS A 23 -41.78 -2.80 45.59
CA LYS A 23 -41.67 -2.77 47.08
C LYS A 23 -40.88 -3.94 47.74
N ALA A 24 -40.22 -3.75 48.89
CA ALA A 24 -39.77 -2.68 49.77
C ALA A 24 -38.78 -3.26 50.75
N ALA A 25 -37.85 -2.43 51.18
CA ALA A 25 -37.32 -2.12 52.50
C ALA A 25 -37.28 -3.21 53.62
N ASP A 26 -36.17 -3.35 54.34
CA ASP A 26 -35.92 -2.73 55.66
C ASP A 26 -34.53 -3.13 56.20
N THR A 27 -33.76 -2.17 56.63
CA THR A 27 -33.10 -1.79 57.88
C THR A 27 -32.51 -2.92 58.76
N THR A 28 -31.25 -2.90 59.15
CA THR A 28 -30.68 -2.42 60.41
C THR A 28 -29.23 -2.88 60.65
N THR A 29 -28.32 -1.92 60.82
CA THR A 29 -27.47 -1.58 61.99
C THR A 29 -26.28 -2.47 62.38
N SER A 30 -25.10 -1.81 62.38
CA SER A 30 -23.94 -1.77 63.31
C SER A 30 -23.06 -3.01 63.48
N SER A 31 -21.78 -2.87 63.20
CA SER A 31 -20.75 -2.58 64.24
C SER A 31 -19.34 -2.48 63.63
N GLU A 32 -18.57 -1.55 64.16
CA GLU A 32 -17.16 -1.28 63.96
C GLU A 32 -16.27 -2.48 64.24
N SER A 33 -15.24 -2.68 63.42
CA SER A 33 -13.90 -2.93 63.99
C SER A 33 -12.83 -2.60 62.94
N ALA A 34 -11.94 -1.72 63.33
CA ALA A 34 -10.75 -1.33 62.59
C ALA A 34 -9.75 -2.49 62.49
N SER A 35 -9.17 -2.69 61.34
CA SER A 35 -7.85 -3.27 61.21
C SER A 35 -7.17 -2.74 59.93
N GLN A 36 -6.04 -2.08 60.16
CA GLN A 36 -5.12 -1.62 59.15
C GLN A 36 -4.56 -2.81 58.35
N SER A 37 -4.56 -2.74 57.06
CA SER A 37 -3.65 -3.48 56.23
C SER A 37 -3.20 -2.67 55.02
N VAL A 38 -1.94 -2.72 54.86
CA VAL A 38 -1.01 -2.14 53.92
C VAL A 38 -1.53 -2.09 52.52
N SER A 39 -1.51 -0.88 51.91
CA SER A 39 -1.81 -0.64 50.51
C SER A 39 -0.60 -1.06 49.65
N GLU A 40 -0.65 -2.21 49.04
CA GLU A 40 0.16 -2.51 47.86
C GLU A 40 -0.49 -1.80 46.65
N SER A 41 0.23 -0.79 46.17
CA SER A 41 -0.10 -0.09 44.94
C SER A 41 0.23 -1.01 43.75
N SER A 42 -0.72 -1.84 43.34
CA SER A 42 -0.70 -2.42 41.99
C SER A 42 -1.13 -1.32 41.02
N SER A 43 -0.17 -0.83 40.25
CA SER A 43 -0.45 0.00 39.08
C SER A 43 -1.12 -0.89 38.02
N GLU A 44 -2.43 -1.01 38.11
CA GLU A 44 -3.26 -1.54 37.07
C GLU A 44 -3.26 -0.52 35.93
N SER A 45 -2.54 -0.87 34.87
CA SER A 45 -2.62 -0.16 33.60
C SER A 45 -4.08 -0.15 33.16
N ALA A 46 -4.75 0.98 33.33
CA ALA A 46 -6.10 1.18 32.83
C ALA A 46 -6.06 1.04 31.30
N ALA A 47 -6.42 -0.13 30.78
CA ALA A 47 -6.77 -0.28 29.38
C ALA A 47 -7.93 0.67 29.08
N ALA A 48 -7.69 1.68 28.26
CA ALA A 48 -8.68 2.63 27.84
C ALA A 48 -9.79 1.87 27.07
N THR A 49 -10.95 1.69 27.70
CA THR A 49 -12.17 1.15 27.07
C THR A 49 -12.87 2.25 26.26
N GLY A 50 -12.11 3.02 25.49
CA GLY A 50 -12.64 4.00 24.53
C GLY A 50 -12.96 3.30 23.21
N GLU A 51 -14.02 3.74 22.53
CA GLU A 51 -14.31 3.35 21.16
C GLU A 51 -13.10 3.71 20.26
N LEU A 52 -12.58 2.72 19.51
CA LEU A 52 -11.44 2.94 18.63
C LEU A 52 -11.85 3.85 17.47
N LYS A 53 -10.98 4.80 17.13
CA LYS A 53 -11.16 5.61 15.92
C LYS A 53 -10.74 4.80 14.69
N THR A 54 -11.56 4.79 13.64
CA THR A 54 -11.22 4.08 12.41
C THR A 54 -10.29 4.91 11.53
N ILE A 55 -9.25 4.27 10.99
CA ILE A 55 -8.42 4.78 9.88
C ILE A 55 -8.64 3.87 8.69
N THR A 56 -9.09 4.40 7.56
CA THR A 56 -9.30 3.65 6.31
C THR A 56 -8.13 3.90 5.36
N VAL A 57 -7.39 2.85 5.01
CA VAL A 57 -6.19 2.94 4.15
C VAL A 57 -6.38 2.11 2.90
N GLY A 58 -6.20 2.76 1.73
CA GLY A 58 -6.17 2.08 0.44
C GLY A 58 -4.78 1.48 0.16
N ALA A 59 -4.69 0.23 -0.29
CA ALA A 59 -3.41 -0.43 -0.49
C ALA A 59 -3.44 -1.42 -1.65
N SER A 60 -2.27 -1.71 -2.26
CA SER A 60 -2.13 -2.90 -3.11
C SER A 60 -2.18 -4.16 -2.25
N PRO A 61 -2.72 -5.30 -2.75
CA PRO A 61 -2.89 -6.51 -1.96
C PRO A 61 -1.60 -7.01 -1.30
N ALA A 62 -0.49 -7.03 -2.05
CA ALA A 62 0.83 -7.40 -1.57
C ALA A 62 1.89 -6.46 -2.17
N PRO A 63 2.90 -6.06 -1.39
CA PRO A 63 3.14 -6.34 0.02
C PRO A 63 2.36 -5.40 0.97
N HIS A 64 1.75 -4.33 0.47
CA HIS A 64 1.25 -3.18 1.22
C HIS A 64 0.13 -3.53 2.21
N ALA A 65 -0.95 -4.20 1.75
CA ALA A 65 -2.03 -4.62 2.63
C ALA A 65 -1.54 -5.63 3.68
N GLU A 66 -0.62 -6.52 3.32
CA GLU A 66 -0.04 -7.48 4.25
C GLU A 66 0.83 -6.81 5.34
N ILE A 67 1.55 -5.74 4.99
CA ILE A 67 2.31 -4.91 5.95
C ILE A 67 1.36 -4.15 6.87
N LEU A 68 0.26 -3.59 6.34
CA LEU A 68 -0.79 -2.94 7.13
C LEU A 68 -1.45 -3.93 8.09
N GLU A 69 -1.71 -5.18 7.67
CA GLU A 69 -2.24 -6.22 8.56
C GLU A 69 -1.28 -6.49 9.73
N ALA A 70 0.03 -6.51 9.49
CA ALA A 70 1.02 -6.67 10.55
C ALA A 70 1.09 -5.46 11.50
N ALA A 71 0.72 -4.26 11.04
CA ALA A 71 0.68 -3.04 11.84
C ALA A 71 -0.60 -2.90 12.69
N LYS A 72 -1.69 -3.62 12.38
CA LYS A 72 -2.98 -3.52 13.09
C LYS A 72 -2.87 -3.64 14.61
N PRO A 73 -2.16 -4.63 15.18
CA PRO A 73 -2.06 -4.76 16.63
C PRO A 73 -1.42 -3.53 17.28
N VAL A 74 -0.36 -2.99 16.66
CA VAL A 74 0.36 -1.81 17.17
C VAL A 74 -0.54 -0.57 17.07
N LEU A 75 -1.25 -0.41 15.95
CA LEU A 75 -2.15 0.72 15.76
C LEU A 75 -3.35 0.68 16.73
N LYS A 76 -3.81 -0.53 17.07
CA LYS A 76 -4.87 -0.73 18.06
C LYS A 76 -4.45 -0.26 19.47
N GLU A 77 -3.20 -0.48 19.85
CA GLU A 77 -2.64 0.03 21.11
C GLU A 77 -2.60 1.56 21.15
N GLU A 78 -2.48 2.21 19.98
CA GLU A 78 -2.56 3.67 19.82
C GLU A 78 -4.02 4.21 19.78
N GLY A 79 -5.03 3.35 19.93
CA GLY A 79 -6.45 3.72 19.99
C GLY A 79 -7.15 3.78 18.64
N TYR A 80 -6.59 3.13 17.60
CA TYR A 80 -7.17 3.13 16.25
C TYR A 80 -7.51 1.72 15.77
N ASP A 81 -8.60 1.61 15.01
CA ASP A 81 -8.98 0.44 14.22
C ASP A 81 -8.61 0.67 12.76
N LEU A 82 -7.83 -0.23 12.17
CA LEU A 82 -7.35 -0.10 10.79
C LEU A 82 -8.25 -0.88 9.84
N LYS A 83 -8.95 -0.15 8.97
CA LYS A 83 -9.68 -0.70 7.83
C LYS A 83 -8.83 -0.61 6.56
N ILE A 84 -8.58 -1.75 5.91
CA ILE A 84 -7.80 -1.84 4.68
C ILE A 84 -8.76 -2.04 3.50
N VAL A 85 -8.55 -1.25 2.44
CA VAL A 85 -9.26 -1.37 1.16
C VAL A 85 -8.26 -1.69 0.07
N GLU A 86 -8.38 -2.87 -0.55
CA GLU A 86 -7.43 -3.32 -1.55
C GLU A 86 -7.79 -2.82 -2.96
N TYR A 87 -6.77 -2.38 -3.69
CA TYR A 87 -6.84 -1.93 -5.08
C TYR A 87 -5.81 -2.66 -5.94
N ASN A 88 -6.21 -3.06 -7.15
CA ASN A 88 -5.34 -3.79 -8.08
C ASN A 88 -4.67 -2.90 -9.14
N ASP A 89 -4.90 -1.59 -9.10
CA ASP A 89 -4.32 -0.58 -10.00
C ASP A 89 -3.71 0.58 -9.22
N TYR A 90 -3.03 1.48 -9.93
CA TYR A 90 -2.35 2.63 -9.31
C TYR A 90 -3.13 3.95 -9.39
N ILE A 91 -4.31 3.97 -10.02
CA ILE A 91 -5.13 5.17 -10.20
C ILE A 91 -6.15 5.32 -9.07
N GLN A 92 -6.93 4.25 -8.84
CA GLN A 92 -8.06 4.28 -7.92
C GLN A 92 -7.70 4.64 -6.48
N PRO A 93 -6.56 4.20 -5.88
CA PRO A 93 -6.24 4.59 -4.51
C PRO A 93 -6.06 6.09 -4.31
N ASN A 94 -5.50 6.81 -5.30
CA ASN A 94 -5.37 8.26 -5.24
C ASN A 94 -6.71 8.98 -5.47
N VAL A 95 -7.52 8.49 -6.40
CA VAL A 95 -8.89 9.02 -6.62
C VAL A 95 -9.74 8.87 -5.36
N ALA A 96 -9.70 7.71 -4.71
CA ALA A 96 -10.45 7.43 -3.47
C ALA A 96 -9.94 8.27 -2.28
N LEU A 97 -8.62 8.53 -2.23
CA LEU A 97 -8.05 9.40 -1.20
C LEU A 97 -8.46 10.87 -1.41
N ASP A 98 -8.40 11.36 -2.63
CA ASP A 98 -8.80 12.73 -2.98
C ASP A 98 -10.30 12.95 -2.72
N SER A 99 -11.15 11.98 -3.06
CA SER A 99 -12.61 12.01 -2.82
C SER A 99 -13.02 11.81 -1.36
N LYS A 100 -12.06 11.60 -0.43
CA LYS A 100 -12.27 11.37 1.01
C LYS A 100 -12.94 10.03 1.34
N GLU A 101 -12.88 9.06 0.47
CA GLU A 101 -13.30 7.68 0.75
C GLU A 101 -12.25 6.94 1.59
N LEU A 102 -10.99 7.41 1.54
CA LEU A 102 -9.86 6.93 2.33
C LEU A 102 -9.28 8.04 3.19
N ASP A 103 -8.64 7.69 4.30
CA ASP A 103 -7.86 8.61 5.13
C ASP A 103 -6.41 8.68 4.67
N ALA A 104 -5.87 7.57 4.16
CA ALA A 104 -4.54 7.46 3.58
C ALA A 104 -4.50 6.41 2.48
N ASN A 105 -3.44 6.40 1.67
CA ASN A 105 -3.12 5.23 0.85
C ASN A 105 -1.65 4.82 0.99
N TYR A 106 -1.38 3.55 0.67
CA TYR A 106 -0.09 2.92 0.75
C TYR A 106 0.07 1.95 -0.43
N PHE A 107 0.68 2.41 -1.54
CA PHE A 107 0.86 1.60 -2.76
C PHE A 107 1.89 2.18 -3.72
N GLN A 108 2.35 3.42 -3.51
CA GLN A 108 3.06 4.24 -4.49
C GLN A 108 4.36 4.82 -3.92
N HIS A 109 5.27 5.18 -4.80
CA HIS A 109 6.45 5.97 -4.49
C HIS A 109 6.24 7.46 -4.78
N TYR A 110 7.09 8.30 -4.21
CA TYR A 110 6.94 9.76 -4.30
C TYR A 110 6.90 10.31 -5.73
N PRO A 111 7.77 9.90 -6.68
CA PRO A 111 7.67 10.40 -8.07
C PRO A 111 6.32 10.10 -8.74
N TYR A 112 5.71 8.94 -8.44
CA TYR A 112 4.39 8.61 -8.96
C TYR A 112 3.32 9.55 -8.39
N LEU A 113 3.35 9.83 -7.09
CA LEU A 113 2.41 10.76 -6.45
C LEU A 113 2.50 12.16 -7.07
N GLU A 114 3.73 12.69 -7.27
CA GLU A 114 3.92 14.00 -7.90
C GLU A 114 3.37 14.04 -9.32
N ASN A 115 3.65 13.01 -10.12
CA ASN A 115 3.13 12.91 -11.48
C ASN A 115 1.60 12.81 -11.51
N PHE A 116 1.03 11.99 -10.63
CA PHE A 116 -0.42 11.85 -10.48
C PHE A 116 -1.08 13.20 -10.15
N ASN A 117 -0.56 13.92 -9.16
CA ASN A 117 -1.06 15.25 -8.80
C ASN A 117 -1.06 16.22 -10.00
N LYS A 118 0.04 16.21 -10.76
CA LYS A 118 0.18 17.07 -11.96
C LYS A 118 -0.84 16.72 -13.04
N GLU A 119 -1.08 15.44 -13.29
CA GLU A 119 -1.97 14.96 -14.34
C GLU A 119 -3.45 15.12 -13.98
N HIS A 120 -3.79 14.91 -12.71
CA HIS A 120 -5.18 14.88 -12.23
C HIS A 120 -5.60 16.14 -11.48
N GLY A 121 -4.67 17.08 -11.23
CA GLY A 121 -4.97 18.34 -10.52
C GLY A 121 -5.27 18.15 -9.04
N THR A 122 -4.75 17.07 -8.43
CA THR A 122 -4.88 16.78 -7.00
C THR A 122 -3.74 17.41 -6.18
N THR A 123 -3.89 17.45 -4.85
CA THR A 123 -2.89 18.02 -3.92
C THR A 123 -2.57 17.01 -2.80
N LEU A 124 -2.47 15.74 -3.16
CA LEU A 124 -2.08 14.69 -2.22
C LEU A 124 -0.59 14.83 -1.84
N VAL A 125 -0.25 14.51 -0.60
CA VAL A 125 1.10 14.68 -0.07
C VAL A 125 1.62 13.43 0.61
N SER A 126 2.94 13.28 0.66
CA SER A 126 3.60 12.19 1.39
C SER A 126 3.68 12.52 2.88
N ALA A 127 3.23 11.59 3.72
CA ALA A 127 3.39 11.66 5.17
C ALA A 127 4.65 10.94 5.68
N GLY A 128 5.21 9.99 4.92
CA GLY A 128 6.43 9.27 5.29
C GLY A 128 6.74 8.12 4.32
N ALA A 129 8.02 7.73 4.25
CA ALA A 129 8.52 6.63 3.43
C ALA A 129 8.66 5.38 4.31
N ILE A 130 8.13 4.25 3.89
CA ILE A 130 8.05 3.03 4.70
C ILE A 130 8.98 1.94 4.18
N HIS A 131 8.95 1.61 2.88
CA HIS A 131 9.75 0.54 2.33
C HIS A 131 10.14 0.80 0.88
N TYR A 132 11.10 0.04 0.41
CA TYR A 132 11.53 0.00 -0.98
C TYR A 132 11.32 -1.38 -1.57
N GLU A 133 10.91 -1.44 -2.83
CA GLU A 133 10.78 -2.65 -3.63
C GLU A 133 11.71 -2.56 -4.84
N PRO A 134 12.75 -3.42 -4.94
CA PRO A 134 13.60 -3.46 -6.12
C PRO A 134 12.79 -3.74 -7.40
N PHE A 135 12.96 -2.92 -8.41
CA PHE A 135 12.41 -3.18 -9.73
C PHE A 135 13.23 -4.28 -10.41
N GLY A 136 12.57 -5.20 -11.11
CA GLY A 136 13.25 -6.36 -11.66
C GLY A 136 12.99 -6.60 -13.14
N ILE A 137 14.01 -7.09 -13.87
CA ILE A 137 13.87 -7.65 -15.21
C ILE A 137 13.63 -9.15 -15.06
N TYR A 138 12.51 -9.66 -15.54
CA TYR A 138 12.13 -11.06 -15.44
C TYR A 138 12.12 -11.75 -16.79
N ALA A 139 12.50 -13.05 -16.77
CA ALA A 139 12.55 -13.89 -17.94
C ALA A 139 11.14 -14.25 -18.45
N GLY A 140 10.86 -13.89 -19.69
CA GLY A 140 9.75 -14.43 -20.46
C GLY A 140 10.17 -15.64 -21.29
N LYS A 141 10.13 -15.51 -22.61
CA LYS A 141 10.61 -16.53 -23.57
C LYS A 141 12.12 -16.69 -23.52
N THR A 142 12.85 -15.59 -23.33
CA THR A 142 14.32 -15.56 -23.24
C THR A 142 14.78 -15.65 -21.79
N LYS A 143 15.77 -16.51 -21.49
CA LYS A 143 16.15 -16.88 -20.12
C LYS A 143 17.42 -16.20 -19.60
N SER A 144 18.06 -15.36 -20.40
CA SER A 144 19.18 -14.50 -19.98
C SER A 144 19.26 -13.26 -20.86
N LEU A 145 19.84 -12.16 -20.34
CA LEU A 145 19.96 -10.91 -21.10
C LEU A 145 20.89 -11.06 -22.31
N ASP A 146 21.93 -11.88 -22.20
CA ASP A 146 22.87 -12.15 -23.31
C ASP A 146 22.21 -12.91 -24.47
N ALA A 147 21.19 -13.74 -24.17
CA ALA A 147 20.48 -14.54 -25.16
C ALA A 147 19.38 -13.77 -25.93
N LEU A 148 19.15 -12.50 -25.58
CA LEU A 148 18.20 -11.65 -26.29
C LEU A 148 18.61 -11.49 -27.75
N LYS A 149 17.67 -11.77 -28.65
CA LYS A 149 17.85 -11.64 -30.09
C LYS A 149 17.52 -10.23 -30.56
N ASP A 150 17.93 -9.96 -31.79
CA ASP A 150 17.49 -8.75 -32.49
C ASP A 150 15.96 -8.71 -32.60
N GLY A 151 15.36 -7.58 -32.31
CA GLY A 151 13.90 -7.40 -32.27
C GLY A 151 13.20 -8.07 -31.08
N ALA A 152 13.92 -8.47 -30.03
CA ALA A 152 13.31 -9.09 -28.85
C ALA A 152 12.29 -8.13 -28.19
N LYS A 153 11.15 -8.68 -27.75
CA LYS A 153 10.07 -7.94 -27.13
C LYS A 153 10.32 -7.73 -25.64
N VAL A 154 10.17 -6.50 -25.19
CA VAL A 154 10.35 -6.10 -23.78
C VAL A 154 9.11 -5.35 -23.31
N SER A 155 8.36 -5.90 -22.35
CA SER A 155 7.27 -5.18 -21.72
C SER A 155 7.77 -4.31 -20.56
N VAL A 156 7.31 -3.06 -20.53
CA VAL A 156 7.58 -2.09 -19.46
C VAL A 156 6.26 -1.43 -19.01
N PRO A 157 6.15 -0.87 -17.79
CA PRO A 157 5.00 -0.06 -17.41
C PRO A 157 4.81 1.14 -18.33
N ASN A 158 3.57 1.59 -18.51
CA ASN A 158 3.19 2.69 -19.40
C ASN A 158 2.96 4.02 -18.67
N ASP A 159 3.02 4.05 -17.33
CA ASP A 159 3.00 5.31 -16.61
C ASP A 159 4.39 5.97 -16.64
N ALA A 160 4.40 7.30 -16.76
CA ALA A 160 5.61 8.06 -17.04
C ALA A 160 6.78 7.76 -16.09
N THR A 161 6.50 7.56 -14.80
CA THR A 161 7.54 7.38 -13.79
C THR A 161 8.09 5.96 -13.75
N ASN A 162 7.25 4.93 -13.92
CA ASN A 162 7.70 3.55 -13.96
C ASN A 162 8.26 3.17 -15.34
N GLU A 163 7.79 3.77 -16.45
CA GLU A 163 8.44 3.65 -17.77
C GLU A 163 9.89 4.15 -17.67
N ALA A 164 10.08 5.40 -17.18
CA ALA A 164 11.41 5.96 -17.01
C ALA A 164 12.32 5.07 -16.16
N ARG A 165 11.81 4.58 -15.04
CA ARG A 165 12.52 3.67 -14.13
C ARG A 165 12.89 2.36 -14.84
N ALA A 166 11.98 1.78 -15.64
CA ALA A 166 12.26 0.58 -16.42
C ALA A 166 13.34 0.80 -17.47
N LEU A 167 13.28 1.92 -18.20
CA LEU A 167 14.29 2.28 -19.20
C LEU A 167 15.68 2.49 -18.57
N LEU A 168 15.74 3.14 -17.40
CA LEU A 168 16.99 3.30 -16.63
C LEU A 168 17.56 1.95 -16.20
N LEU A 169 16.72 1.00 -15.79
CA LEU A 169 17.18 -0.35 -15.43
C LEU A 169 17.69 -1.11 -16.66
N LEU A 170 17.04 -0.99 -17.82
CA LEU A 170 17.51 -1.56 -19.08
C LEU A 170 18.85 -0.94 -19.51
N GLU A 171 19.03 0.37 -19.37
CA GLU A 171 20.28 1.08 -19.65
C GLU A 171 21.39 0.61 -18.72
N ALA A 172 21.12 0.51 -17.40
CA ALA A 172 22.12 0.03 -16.42
C ALA A 172 22.62 -1.38 -16.71
N ASN A 173 21.84 -2.17 -17.46
CA ASN A 173 22.21 -3.52 -17.91
C ASN A 173 22.75 -3.55 -19.37
N GLY A 174 23.04 -2.38 -19.97
CA GLY A 174 23.66 -2.28 -21.30
C GLY A 174 22.75 -2.70 -22.45
N LEU A 175 21.44 -2.75 -22.25
CA LEU A 175 20.47 -3.19 -23.26
C LEU A 175 20.06 -2.06 -24.21
N LEU A 176 20.14 -0.81 -23.75
CA LEU A 176 19.87 0.41 -24.50
C LEU A 176 20.69 1.56 -23.91
N LYS A 177 20.64 2.72 -24.54
CA LYS A 177 21.19 3.96 -24.02
C LYS A 177 20.17 5.08 -24.15
N LEU A 178 20.02 5.84 -23.09
CA LEU A 178 19.14 6.99 -23.04
C LEU A 178 19.91 8.27 -23.37
N LYS A 179 19.18 9.28 -23.83
CA LYS A 179 19.69 10.63 -24.01
C LYS A 179 20.23 11.15 -22.68
N GLU A 180 21.37 11.82 -22.72
CA GLU A 180 21.98 12.45 -21.55
C GLU A 180 20.98 13.40 -20.86
N GLY A 181 20.82 13.24 -19.54
CA GLY A 181 19.93 14.05 -18.72
C GLY A 181 18.44 13.66 -18.76
N ALA A 182 18.04 12.58 -19.47
CA ALA A 182 16.66 12.10 -19.46
C ALA A 182 16.19 11.71 -18.04
N GLY A 183 17.02 10.94 -17.32
CA GLY A 183 16.81 10.61 -15.90
C GLY A 183 15.42 10.02 -15.60
N ILE A 184 14.83 10.43 -14.49
CA ILE A 184 13.52 9.94 -14.01
C ILE A 184 12.32 10.38 -14.88
N ASN A 185 12.54 11.14 -15.93
CA ASN A 185 11.53 11.55 -16.91
C ASN A 185 11.78 10.92 -18.29
N ALA A 186 12.67 9.92 -18.39
CA ALA A 186 12.96 9.22 -19.63
C ALA A 186 11.72 8.58 -20.23
N THR A 187 11.60 8.68 -21.54
CA THR A 187 10.57 8.03 -22.33
C THR A 187 11.20 7.17 -23.41
N LYS A 188 10.45 6.34 -24.06
CA LYS A 188 10.90 5.54 -25.21
C LYS A 188 11.53 6.40 -26.35
N GLN A 189 11.09 7.67 -26.49
CA GLN A 189 11.63 8.62 -27.45
C GLN A 189 13.06 9.09 -27.09
N ASP A 190 13.47 8.92 -25.83
CA ASP A 190 14.81 9.30 -25.38
C ASP A 190 15.86 8.20 -25.58
N ILE A 191 15.48 7.05 -26.16
CA ILE A 191 16.41 5.98 -26.51
C ILE A 191 17.24 6.42 -27.70
N VAL A 192 18.55 6.62 -27.48
CA VAL A 192 19.50 7.04 -28.53
C VAL A 192 20.30 5.87 -29.12
N GLU A 193 20.47 4.78 -28.36
CA GLU A 193 21.09 3.53 -28.85
C GLU A 193 20.22 2.33 -28.42
N ASN A 194 19.93 1.45 -29.37
CA ASN A 194 19.22 0.21 -29.14
C ASN A 194 19.87 -0.90 -29.99
N PRO A 195 21.02 -1.42 -29.54
CA PRO A 195 21.89 -2.27 -30.37
C PRO A 195 21.27 -3.60 -30.76
N LYS A 196 20.23 -4.04 -30.05
CA LYS A 196 19.46 -5.26 -30.36
C LYS A 196 18.08 -4.96 -30.95
N ASN A 197 17.80 -3.72 -31.34
CA ASN A 197 16.51 -3.30 -31.87
C ASN A 197 15.33 -3.78 -31.01
N LEU A 198 15.46 -3.72 -29.67
CA LEU A 198 14.45 -4.19 -28.74
C LEU A 198 13.11 -3.51 -29.01
N ASP A 199 12.05 -4.30 -29.10
CA ASP A 199 10.67 -3.82 -29.25
C ASP A 199 10.10 -3.53 -27.85
N ILE A 200 10.19 -2.27 -27.43
CA ILE A 200 9.70 -1.81 -26.10
C ILE A 200 8.19 -1.62 -26.17
N GLN A 201 7.47 -2.44 -25.40
CA GLN A 201 6.00 -2.46 -25.32
C GLN A 201 5.56 -1.87 -23.98
N GLU A 202 4.95 -0.70 -24.03
CA GLU A 202 4.38 0.01 -22.89
C GLU A 202 3.03 -0.60 -22.53
N ILE A 203 2.93 -1.19 -21.34
CA ILE A 203 1.78 -1.95 -20.85
C ILE A 203 1.38 -1.40 -19.48
N GLU A 204 0.08 -1.36 -19.19
CA GLU A 204 -0.38 -1.04 -17.83
C GLU A 204 0.37 -1.88 -16.79
N ALA A 205 0.91 -1.24 -15.74
CA ALA A 205 1.82 -1.87 -14.77
C ALA A 205 1.25 -3.16 -14.17
N ALA A 206 -0.06 -3.18 -13.87
CA ALA A 206 -0.76 -4.36 -13.34
C ALA A 206 -0.82 -5.55 -14.32
N GLN A 207 -0.57 -5.32 -15.61
CA GLN A 207 -0.63 -6.34 -16.65
C GLN A 207 0.75 -6.84 -17.08
N VAL A 208 1.83 -6.09 -16.78
CA VAL A 208 3.17 -6.40 -17.27
C VAL A 208 3.61 -7.83 -16.91
N ALA A 209 3.44 -8.27 -15.66
CA ALA A 209 3.82 -9.62 -15.25
C ALA A 209 3.08 -10.73 -16.04
N ARG A 210 1.86 -10.46 -16.52
CA ARG A 210 1.06 -11.41 -17.29
C ARG A 210 1.55 -11.58 -18.72
N THR A 211 2.30 -10.62 -19.25
CA THR A 211 2.85 -10.67 -20.61
C THR A 211 4.07 -11.57 -20.74
N LEU A 212 4.64 -12.08 -19.63
CA LEU A 212 5.87 -12.88 -19.64
C LEU A 212 5.81 -14.09 -20.57
N SER A 213 4.62 -14.68 -20.81
CA SER A 213 4.45 -15.78 -21.78
C SER A 213 4.57 -15.31 -23.24
N ASP A 214 4.38 -14.02 -23.52
CA ASP A 214 4.23 -13.45 -24.85
C ASP A 214 5.43 -12.61 -25.31
N VAL A 215 6.26 -12.18 -24.36
CA VAL A 215 7.46 -11.36 -24.59
C VAL A 215 8.75 -12.10 -24.26
N ASP A 216 9.88 -11.55 -24.64
CA ASP A 216 11.20 -12.12 -24.33
C ASP A 216 11.60 -11.86 -22.87
N ILE A 217 11.42 -10.65 -22.40
CA ILE A 217 11.61 -10.21 -21.00
C ILE A 217 10.56 -9.16 -20.65
N ALA A 218 10.34 -8.96 -19.35
CA ALA A 218 9.51 -7.86 -18.84
C ALA A 218 10.17 -7.19 -17.64
N VAL A 219 9.99 -5.87 -17.51
CA VAL A 219 10.43 -5.09 -16.35
C VAL A 219 9.23 -4.86 -15.44
N VAL A 220 9.23 -5.46 -14.26
CA VAL A 220 8.04 -5.59 -13.41
C VAL A 220 8.23 -4.91 -12.07
N ASN A 221 7.23 -4.11 -11.64
CA ASN A 221 7.19 -3.51 -10.30
C ASN A 221 7.18 -4.59 -9.21
N GLY A 222 7.84 -4.33 -8.07
CA GLY A 222 8.02 -5.30 -7.00
C GLY A 222 6.71 -5.88 -6.48
N ASN A 223 5.70 -5.04 -6.21
CA ASN A 223 4.39 -5.50 -5.74
C ASN A 223 3.68 -6.42 -6.76
N TYR A 224 3.73 -6.10 -8.05
CA TYR A 224 3.14 -6.97 -9.09
C TYR A 224 3.96 -8.24 -9.32
N ALA A 225 5.28 -8.19 -9.15
CA ALA A 225 6.13 -9.38 -9.16
C ALA A 225 5.74 -10.33 -8.01
N ILE A 226 5.60 -9.81 -6.79
CA ILE A 226 5.17 -10.59 -5.61
C ILE A 226 3.79 -11.20 -5.84
N GLN A 227 2.82 -10.41 -6.32
CA GLN A 227 1.46 -10.88 -6.61
C GLN A 227 1.42 -11.96 -7.70
N ALA A 228 2.32 -11.88 -8.68
CA ALA A 228 2.48 -12.89 -9.73
C ALA A 228 3.27 -14.13 -9.29
N GLY A 229 3.75 -14.19 -8.03
CA GLY A 229 4.57 -15.28 -7.51
C GLY A 229 6.01 -15.30 -8.04
N LEU A 230 6.47 -14.21 -8.66
CA LEU A 230 7.85 -14.05 -9.09
C LEU A 230 8.75 -13.77 -7.88
N LYS A 231 9.92 -14.37 -7.86
CA LYS A 231 10.90 -14.13 -6.80
C LYS A 231 11.99 -13.19 -7.29
N VAL A 232 12.47 -12.32 -6.42
CA VAL A 232 13.62 -11.45 -6.71
C VAL A 232 14.86 -12.26 -7.13
N SER A 233 15.04 -13.45 -6.54
CA SER A 233 16.10 -14.39 -6.92
C SER A 233 16.02 -14.93 -8.35
N ASP A 234 14.86 -14.87 -8.98
CA ASP A 234 14.61 -15.40 -10.32
C ASP A 234 14.69 -14.29 -11.39
N ALA A 235 14.87 -13.03 -10.96
CA ALA A 235 15.07 -11.91 -11.85
C ALA A 235 16.42 -12.03 -12.59
N LEU A 236 16.43 -11.65 -13.86
CA LEU A 236 17.65 -11.57 -14.69
C LEU A 236 18.54 -10.41 -14.25
N ALA A 237 17.94 -9.35 -13.76
CA ALA A 237 18.58 -8.20 -13.12
C ALA A 237 17.56 -7.49 -12.21
N ILE A 238 18.06 -6.83 -11.18
CA ILE A 238 17.28 -6.01 -10.25
C ILE A 238 17.98 -4.68 -10.01
N GLU A 239 17.23 -3.67 -9.60
CA GLU A 239 17.80 -2.44 -9.07
C GLU A 239 18.60 -2.71 -7.80
N ASP A 240 19.73 -2.01 -7.67
CA ASP A 240 20.52 -2.07 -6.45
C ASP A 240 19.81 -1.34 -5.31
N SER A 241 19.44 -2.08 -4.26
CA SER A 241 18.77 -1.53 -3.07
C SER A 241 19.64 -0.55 -2.26
N LYS A 242 20.92 -0.43 -2.57
CA LYS A 242 21.86 0.55 -2.00
C LYS A 242 22.06 1.77 -2.90
N SER A 243 21.46 1.79 -4.09
CA SER A 243 21.53 2.91 -5.01
C SER A 243 20.60 4.05 -4.59
N ILE A 244 20.74 5.19 -5.28
CA ILE A 244 19.80 6.32 -5.13
C ILE A 244 18.36 5.94 -5.50
N ALA A 245 18.16 4.88 -6.30
CA ALA A 245 16.85 4.37 -6.63
C ALA A 245 16.04 3.95 -5.38
N ALA A 246 16.70 3.37 -4.36
CA ALA A 246 16.04 2.96 -3.13
C ALA A 246 15.37 4.15 -2.40
N THR A 247 16.04 5.30 -2.33
CA THR A 247 15.48 6.51 -1.71
C THR A 247 14.48 7.22 -2.61
N THR A 248 14.74 7.25 -3.93
CA THR A 248 13.87 7.91 -4.91
C THR A 248 12.52 7.20 -5.04
N TYR A 249 12.53 5.86 -5.06
CA TYR A 249 11.34 5.04 -5.28
C TYR A 249 10.87 4.32 -4.01
N ALA A 250 11.20 4.87 -2.83
CA ALA A 250 10.62 4.37 -1.58
C ALA A 250 9.09 4.52 -1.60
N ASN A 251 8.39 3.49 -1.17
CA ASN A 251 6.93 3.49 -1.04
C ASN A 251 6.52 4.30 0.19
N ILE A 252 5.52 5.15 0.00
CA ILE A 252 5.10 6.18 0.95
C ILE A 252 3.68 5.95 1.44
N ILE A 253 3.37 6.48 2.60
CA ILE A 253 2.01 6.79 3.00
C ILE A 253 1.65 8.15 2.40
N ALA A 254 0.61 8.20 1.57
CA ALA A 254 0.06 9.43 1.05
C ALA A 254 -1.25 9.78 1.76
N VAL A 255 -1.44 11.08 2.00
CA VAL A 255 -2.62 11.67 2.64
C VAL A 255 -3.04 12.93 1.88
N ARG A 256 -4.18 13.52 2.20
CA ARG A 256 -4.57 14.85 1.71
C ARG A 256 -3.68 15.92 2.35
N GLU A 257 -3.45 17.01 1.61
CA GLU A 257 -2.75 18.19 2.13
C GLU A 257 -3.40 18.68 3.43
N GLY A 258 -2.59 18.84 4.48
CA GLY A 258 -3.01 19.24 5.82
C GLY A 258 -3.25 18.10 6.81
N ASP A 259 -3.34 16.84 6.31
CA ASP A 259 -3.53 15.65 7.16
C ASP A 259 -2.20 14.98 7.58
N GLU A 260 -1.03 15.47 7.10
CA GLU A 260 0.29 14.84 7.30
C GLU A 260 0.70 14.72 8.77
N LYS A 261 0.21 15.63 9.59
CA LYS A 261 0.51 15.71 11.03
C LYS A 261 -0.71 15.47 11.91
N SER A 262 -1.79 14.91 11.34
CA SER A 262 -2.94 14.48 12.14
C SER A 262 -2.53 13.37 13.10
N ASP A 263 -3.18 13.28 14.26
CA ASP A 263 -2.92 12.22 15.24
C ASP A 263 -3.05 10.82 14.58
N ALA A 264 -4.03 10.66 13.70
CA ALA A 264 -4.28 9.41 12.97
C ALA A 264 -3.11 9.04 12.03
N THR A 265 -2.62 10.02 11.24
CA THR A 265 -1.50 9.81 10.33
C THR A 265 -0.21 9.50 11.10
N LEU A 266 0.05 10.24 12.18
CA LEU A 266 1.24 10.01 13.01
C LEU A 266 1.19 8.62 13.68
N ALA A 267 0.03 8.20 14.17
CA ALA A 267 -0.16 6.87 14.74
C ALA A 267 0.06 5.77 13.68
N LEU A 268 -0.46 5.96 12.45
CA LEU A 268 -0.27 5.04 11.33
C LEU A 268 1.22 4.88 10.97
N ILE A 269 1.96 5.99 10.81
CA ILE A 269 3.40 5.99 10.52
C ILE A 269 4.14 5.27 11.65
N LYS A 270 3.91 5.64 12.91
CA LYS A 270 4.54 5.01 14.07
C LYS A 270 4.30 3.49 14.12
N ALA A 271 3.09 3.05 13.80
CA ALA A 271 2.77 1.62 13.77
C ALA A 271 3.52 0.90 12.63
N LEU A 272 3.61 1.51 11.45
CA LEU A 272 4.32 0.98 10.29
C LEU A 272 5.84 0.94 10.48
N GLU A 273 6.42 1.89 11.23
CA GLU A 273 7.85 1.94 11.56
C GLU A 273 8.23 1.12 12.81
N SER A 274 7.30 0.33 13.35
CA SER A 274 7.56 -0.50 14.53
C SER A 274 8.49 -1.68 14.25
N ASP A 275 9.20 -2.17 15.28
CA ASP A 275 10.02 -3.38 15.22
C ASP A 275 9.21 -4.60 14.79
N THR A 276 7.92 -4.66 15.14
CA THR A 276 7.00 -5.72 14.73
C THR A 276 6.85 -5.76 13.21
N VAL A 277 6.60 -4.62 12.60
CA VAL A 277 6.44 -4.50 11.14
C VAL A 277 7.78 -4.71 10.44
N LYS A 278 8.87 -4.15 10.95
CA LYS A 278 10.22 -4.37 10.41
C LYS A 278 10.55 -5.85 10.33
N LYS A 279 10.38 -6.58 11.45
CA LYS A 279 10.63 -8.02 11.51
C LYS A 279 9.72 -8.82 10.58
N PHE A 280 8.46 -8.41 10.44
CA PHE A 280 7.53 -9.02 9.49
C PHE A 280 8.04 -8.87 8.05
N ILE A 281 8.42 -7.66 7.63
CA ILE A 281 8.93 -7.39 6.29
C ILE A 281 10.19 -8.23 6.01
N GLU A 282 11.18 -8.18 6.89
CA GLU A 282 12.46 -8.90 6.74
C GLU A 282 12.25 -10.42 6.64
N THR A 283 11.36 -10.97 7.48
CA THR A 283 11.10 -12.41 7.53
C THR A 283 10.29 -12.90 6.34
N LYS A 284 9.26 -12.15 5.93
CA LYS A 284 8.33 -12.59 4.90
C LYS A 284 8.88 -12.42 3.49
N TYR A 285 9.53 -11.28 3.23
CA TYR A 285 9.87 -10.91 1.85
C TYR A 285 11.33 -11.18 1.48
N ASN A 286 12.20 -11.48 2.45
CA ASN A 286 13.58 -11.92 2.22
C ASN A 286 14.32 -11.06 1.15
N GLY A 287 14.24 -9.73 1.28
CA GLY A 287 14.88 -8.75 0.40
C GLY A 287 14.06 -8.31 -0.81
N ALA A 288 12.89 -8.91 -1.09
CA ALA A 288 11.96 -8.40 -2.10
C ALA A 288 11.26 -7.10 -1.64
N VAL A 289 11.24 -6.85 -0.35
CA VAL A 289 10.79 -5.62 0.30
C VAL A 289 11.82 -5.24 1.37
N VAL A 290 12.26 -4.00 1.36
CA VAL A 290 13.33 -3.49 2.23
C VAL A 290 12.78 -2.36 3.09
N PRO A 291 12.76 -2.48 4.44
CA PRO A 291 12.36 -1.38 5.31
C PRO A 291 13.27 -0.17 5.12
N MET A 292 12.71 1.04 5.20
CA MET A 292 13.43 2.31 5.02
C MET A 292 13.50 3.15 6.31
N PHE A 293 13.27 2.54 7.47
CA PHE A 293 13.25 3.15 8.81
C PHE A 293 14.09 2.37 9.82
#